data_069b65fd1b1e6b0672eac13d2b1617ff
#
_entry.id   069b65fd1b1e6b0672eac13d2b1617ff
#
_cell.length_a   1.000
_cell.length_b   1.000
_cell.length_c   1.000
_cell.angle_alpha   90.00
_cell.angle_beta   90.00
_cell.angle_gamma   90.00
#
_symmetry.space_group_name_H-M   'P 1'
#
loop_
_entity.id
_entity.type
_entity.pdbx_description
1 polymer ?
#
loop_
_entity_poly.entity_id
_entity_poly.type
_entity_poly.pdbx_seq_one_letter_code
_entity_poly.pdbx_strand_id
1 'polypeptide(L)'
;MLARNASGAVDAFAIAPYKIGNVFKKAWDKQAQPNQWLALNELIEQYQPRNIALNTSTDWAHADGLVHGDYTTLMANLPATYKNKITSAEPLAVAWLEQRIPEEVDMYKHIVAIAHSIIAEGFSNKVITVGKTTSDDLVWWFRERVRELKLQTWFHPSIAIQRADSKSFDHEDSFTNGYADNVIQAGDLLHVDFGITYLRLNTDTQQHAYVLKPGETKAPDYLVDALKKGNKLQDIFTAEFTAGKTGNQVLKAAREKAIAQGLKPTIYTHPLGYHGHAAGTTLGMWDSQQGVPGDGDYPLHLNTAYSIELNNAVFIKPWNKEIRIMLEEDALFDKTGVWYLNGRQTELLLIK
;
A
#
# COMPACT_ATOMS: atom_id res chain seq x y z
N MET A 1 23.29 15.45 7.17
CA MET A 1 22.74 15.97 8.44
C MET A 1 21.75 17.09 8.12
N LEU A 2 20.60 17.10 8.76
CA LEU A 2 19.69 18.24 8.79
C LEU A 2 19.75 18.86 10.19
N ALA A 3 19.81 20.16 10.30
CA ALA A 3 19.89 20.84 11.59
C ALA A 3 19.00 22.09 11.58
N ARG A 4 18.21 22.29 12.64
CA ARG A 4 17.44 23.53 12.84
C ARG A 4 18.38 24.57 13.45
N ASN A 5 18.52 25.72 12.78
CA ASN A 5 19.34 26.81 13.26
C ASN A 5 18.58 27.73 14.24
N ALA A 6 19.25 28.75 14.76
CA ALA A 6 18.69 29.69 15.74
C ALA A 6 17.47 30.49 15.20
N SER A 7 17.34 30.68 13.89
CA SER A 7 16.18 31.32 13.28
C SER A 7 14.99 30.38 13.09
N GLY A 8 15.14 29.08 13.40
CA GLY A 8 14.15 28.03 13.16
C GLY A 8 14.19 27.44 11.76
N ALA A 9 15.03 27.95 10.85
CA ALA A 9 15.22 27.35 9.53
C ALA A 9 16.04 26.06 9.60
N VAL A 10 15.90 25.21 8.57
CA VAL A 10 16.62 23.95 8.46
C VAL A 10 17.82 24.14 7.54
N ASP A 11 19.01 23.87 8.07
CA ASP A 11 20.25 23.74 7.31
C ASP A 11 20.49 22.27 6.93
N ALA A 12 20.82 22.03 5.68
CA ALA A 12 21.15 20.70 5.18
C ALA A 12 22.65 20.59 4.89
N PHE A 13 23.30 19.55 5.43
CA PHE A 13 24.74 19.34 5.31
C PHE A 13 25.09 17.98 4.73
N ALA A 14 26.08 17.95 3.85
CA ALA A 14 26.79 16.75 3.48
C ALA A 14 28.14 16.71 4.22
N ILE A 15 28.38 15.69 5.02
CA ILE A 15 29.69 15.43 5.63
C ILE A 15 30.56 14.76 4.58
N ALA A 16 30.84 15.49 3.52
CA ALA A 16 31.59 15.09 2.35
C ALA A 16 32.53 16.21 1.90
N PRO A 17 33.67 15.89 1.26
CA PRO A 17 34.63 16.88 0.79
C PRO A 17 34.19 17.57 -0.52
N TYR A 18 32.98 17.28 -1.01
CA TYR A 18 32.38 17.81 -2.24
C TYR A 18 30.94 18.26 -1.98
N LYS A 19 30.42 19.07 -2.88
CA LYS A 19 29.01 19.51 -2.85
C LYS A 19 28.10 18.38 -3.36
N ILE A 20 26.92 18.24 -2.74
CA ILE A 20 25.87 17.36 -3.22
C ILE A 20 24.69 18.24 -3.65
N GLY A 21 24.58 18.48 -4.95
CA GLY A 21 23.59 19.36 -5.53
C GLY A 21 23.64 20.78 -4.95
N ASN A 22 22.52 21.49 -5.00
CA ASN A 22 22.39 22.85 -4.46
C ASN A 22 21.73 22.88 -3.07
N VAL A 23 21.27 21.75 -2.55
CA VAL A 23 20.54 21.64 -1.28
C VAL A 23 21.48 21.44 -0.11
N PHE A 24 22.49 20.56 -0.28
CA PHE A 24 23.39 20.19 0.82
C PHE A 24 24.66 21.02 0.81
N LYS A 25 24.88 21.75 1.88
CA LYS A 25 26.13 22.49 2.12
C LYS A 25 27.29 21.50 2.35
N LYS A 26 28.44 21.72 1.73
CA LYS A 26 29.67 20.98 2.04
C LYS A 26 30.10 21.29 3.48
N ALA A 27 30.28 20.27 4.31
CA ALA A 27 30.63 20.44 5.73
C ALA A 27 31.86 19.63 6.16
N TRP A 28 32.70 19.21 5.24
CA TRP A 28 33.94 18.55 5.55
C TRP A 28 35.09 19.02 4.65
N ASP A 29 36.16 19.51 5.30
CA ASP A 29 37.43 19.78 4.67
C ASP A 29 38.48 18.76 5.17
N LYS A 30 38.88 17.84 4.29
CA LYS A 30 39.85 16.77 4.60
C LYS A 30 41.25 17.31 4.97
N GLN A 31 41.63 18.50 4.51
CA GLN A 31 42.93 19.08 4.82
C GLN A 31 42.92 19.69 6.21
N ALA A 32 41.82 20.34 6.60
CA ALA A 32 41.67 20.90 7.94
C ALA A 32 41.36 19.82 8.98
N GLN A 33 40.54 18.83 8.67
CA GLN A 33 40.17 17.73 9.55
C GLN A 33 40.18 16.40 8.77
N PRO A 34 41.26 15.58 8.89
CA PRO A 34 41.37 14.31 8.17
C PRO A 34 40.30 13.27 8.53
N ASN A 35 39.76 13.35 9.76
CA ASN A 35 38.76 12.39 10.26
C ASN A 35 37.35 12.93 10.05
N GLN A 36 36.56 12.23 9.22
CA GLN A 36 35.17 12.59 8.91
C GLN A 36 34.27 12.62 10.15
N TRP A 37 34.46 11.72 11.09
CA TRP A 37 33.65 11.63 12.30
C TRP A 37 33.94 12.80 13.27
N LEU A 38 35.20 13.26 13.34
CA LEU A 38 35.51 14.47 14.08
C LEU A 38 34.92 15.72 13.44
N ALA A 39 34.96 15.81 12.12
CA ALA A 39 34.27 16.90 11.40
C ALA A 39 32.73 16.91 11.65
N LEU A 40 32.10 15.73 11.72
CA LEU A 40 30.68 15.63 12.13
C LEU A 40 30.48 16.12 13.57
N ASN A 41 31.35 15.74 14.51
CA ASN A 41 31.24 16.16 15.90
C ASN A 41 31.41 17.67 16.05
N GLU A 42 32.36 18.29 15.37
CA GLU A 42 32.55 19.75 15.34
C GLU A 42 31.26 20.46 14.85
N LEU A 43 30.62 19.92 13.82
CA LEU A 43 29.35 20.45 13.32
C LEU A 43 28.21 20.27 14.33
N ILE A 44 28.14 19.12 15.02
CA ILE A 44 27.13 18.88 16.06
C ILE A 44 27.35 19.85 17.24
N GLU A 45 28.58 20.07 17.64
CA GLU A 45 28.94 21.04 18.71
C GLU A 45 28.53 22.46 18.32
N GLN A 46 28.73 22.87 17.09
CA GLN A 46 28.32 24.18 16.60
C GLN A 46 26.79 24.42 16.74
N TYR A 47 25.97 23.39 16.56
CA TYR A 47 24.50 23.48 16.67
C TYR A 47 23.97 23.23 18.08
N GLN A 48 24.75 22.60 18.95
CA GLN A 48 24.38 22.24 20.33
C GLN A 48 22.96 21.66 20.45
N PRO A 49 22.64 20.56 19.71
CA PRO A 49 21.28 20.06 19.63
C PRO A 49 20.78 19.56 20.99
N ARG A 50 19.47 19.71 21.22
CA ARG A 50 18.79 19.09 22.36
C ARG A 50 18.62 17.58 22.13
N ASN A 51 18.24 17.20 20.91
CA ASN A 51 18.09 15.83 20.47
C ASN A 51 18.83 15.62 19.14
N ILE A 52 19.32 14.41 18.92
CA ILE A 52 19.92 13.94 17.66
C ILE A 52 19.07 12.76 17.20
N ALA A 53 18.30 12.95 16.16
CA ALA A 53 17.43 11.92 15.61
C ALA A 53 18.18 11.09 14.54
N LEU A 54 18.14 9.78 14.68
CA LEU A 54 18.73 8.81 13.75
C LEU A 54 17.63 8.00 13.07
N ASN A 55 17.85 7.60 11.82
CA ASN A 55 16.94 6.74 11.07
C ASN A 55 17.00 5.30 11.60
N THR A 56 16.43 5.11 12.78
CA THR A 56 16.22 3.82 13.43
C THR A 56 14.74 3.67 13.76
N SER A 57 14.17 2.50 13.51
CA SER A 57 12.76 2.20 13.78
C SER A 57 12.62 0.74 14.19
N THR A 58 11.65 0.44 15.05
CA THR A 58 11.22 -0.92 15.41
C THR A 58 9.93 -1.31 14.69
N ASP A 59 9.16 -0.34 14.23
CA ASP A 59 7.83 -0.56 13.65
C ASP A 59 7.85 -0.45 12.11
N TRP A 60 8.62 0.50 11.54
CA TRP A 60 8.70 0.66 10.08
C TRP A 60 10.10 0.43 9.53
N ALA A 61 10.30 -0.67 8.82
CA ALA A 61 11.56 -0.97 8.14
C ALA A 61 12.00 0.15 7.18
N HIS A 62 11.06 0.89 6.57
CA HIS A 62 11.35 2.02 5.68
C HIS A 62 11.92 3.25 6.42
N ALA A 63 11.70 3.36 7.72
CA ALA A 63 12.25 4.41 8.57
C ALA A 63 13.55 3.98 9.28
N ASP A 64 13.93 2.69 9.20
CA ASP A 64 15.16 2.10 9.78
C ASP A 64 16.30 2.09 8.74
N GLY A 65 16.62 3.27 8.21
CA GLY A 65 17.59 3.43 7.11
C GLY A 65 19.06 3.50 7.54
N LEU A 66 19.38 3.53 8.86
CA LEU A 66 20.75 3.58 9.33
C LEU A 66 21.30 2.17 9.53
N VAL A 67 22.23 1.76 8.65
CA VAL A 67 22.83 0.43 8.74
C VAL A 67 23.64 0.25 10.03
N HIS A 68 23.65 -0.96 10.57
CA HIS A 68 24.27 -1.28 11.86
C HIS A 68 25.73 -0.85 11.96
N GLY A 69 26.52 -1.01 10.90
CA GLY A 69 27.93 -0.61 10.86
C GLY A 69 28.13 0.90 11.04
N ASP A 70 27.28 1.70 10.36
CA ASP A 70 27.33 3.16 10.48
C ASP A 70 26.85 3.62 11.86
N TYR A 71 25.81 3.00 12.41
CA TYR A 71 25.35 3.25 13.77
C TYR A 71 26.46 2.99 14.79
N THR A 72 27.11 1.82 14.72
CA THR A 72 28.20 1.44 15.63
C THR A 72 29.36 2.40 15.52
N THR A 73 29.75 2.79 14.31
CA THR A 73 30.86 3.73 14.07
C THR A 73 30.51 5.14 14.58
N LEU A 74 29.27 5.60 14.33
CA LEU A 74 28.78 6.86 14.87
C LEU A 74 28.87 6.85 16.41
N MET A 75 28.33 5.82 17.05
CA MET A 75 28.31 5.71 18.50
C MET A 75 29.70 5.59 19.10
N ALA A 76 30.66 4.99 18.40
CA ALA A 76 32.06 4.94 18.85
C ALA A 76 32.73 6.32 18.84
N ASN A 77 32.40 7.17 17.87
CA ASN A 77 33.04 8.47 17.68
C ASN A 77 32.28 9.64 18.32
N LEU A 78 30.97 9.50 18.62
CA LEU A 78 30.16 10.57 19.19
C LEU A 78 30.56 10.83 20.66
N PRO A 79 30.78 12.11 21.09
CA PRO A 79 31.04 12.47 22.47
C PRO A 79 29.93 11.98 23.42
N ALA A 80 30.30 11.56 24.61
CA ALA A 80 29.39 11.00 25.63
C ALA A 80 28.19 11.96 25.92
N THR A 81 28.45 13.26 25.92
CA THR A 81 27.41 14.29 26.12
C THR A 81 26.28 14.28 25.09
N TYR A 82 26.56 13.76 23.89
CA TYR A 82 25.57 13.65 22.80
C TYR A 82 24.95 12.27 22.68
N LYS A 83 25.62 11.21 23.19
CA LYS A 83 25.06 9.84 23.16
C LYS A 83 23.69 9.76 23.85
N ASN A 84 23.53 10.47 24.96
CA ASN A 84 22.27 10.48 25.73
C ASN A 84 21.18 11.34 25.09
N LYS A 85 21.47 12.02 23.97
CA LYS A 85 20.52 12.84 23.21
C LYS A 85 20.00 12.13 21.95
N ILE A 86 20.44 10.89 21.73
CA ILE A 86 20.00 10.10 20.57
C ILE A 86 18.53 9.71 20.76
N THR A 87 17.77 9.88 19.68
CA THR A 87 16.37 9.45 19.56
C THR A 87 16.11 8.93 18.13
N SER A 88 14.99 8.26 17.91
CA SER A 88 14.59 7.85 16.57
C SER A 88 14.11 9.05 15.73
N ALA A 89 14.45 9.04 14.43
CA ALA A 89 13.90 9.94 13.42
C ALA A 89 12.62 9.36 12.76
N GLU A 90 12.14 8.22 13.24
CA GLU A 90 10.97 7.51 12.69
C GLU A 90 9.78 8.43 12.40
N PRO A 91 9.27 9.28 13.35
CA PRO A 91 8.11 10.12 13.05
C PRO A 91 8.33 11.09 11.88
N LEU A 92 9.56 11.57 11.69
CA LEU A 92 9.91 12.44 10.57
C LEU A 92 10.00 11.65 9.26
N ALA A 93 10.63 10.48 9.29
CA ALA A 93 10.80 9.62 8.12
C ALA A 93 9.44 9.10 7.63
N VAL A 94 8.61 8.60 8.54
CA VAL A 94 7.25 8.11 8.21
C VAL A 94 6.39 9.24 7.66
N ALA A 95 6.31 10.39 8.34
CA ALA A 95 5.52 11.53 7.89
C ALA A 95 5.94 12.05 6.50
N TRP A 96 7.23 11.96 6.16
CA TRP A 96 7.70 12.32 4.83
C TRP A 96 7.34 11.26 3.78
N LEU A 97 7.47 9.98 4.13
CA LEU A 97 7.21 8.87 3.21
C LEU A 97 5.72 8.70 2.90
N GLU A 98 4.84 8.93 3.88
CA GLU A 98 3.41 8.71 3.72
C GLU A 98 2.68 9.81 2.94
N GLN A 99 3.18 11.07 2.99
CA GLN A 99 2.49 12.20 2.38
C GLN A 99 2.81 12.37 0.90
N ARG A 100 1.78 12.68 0.13
CA ARG A 100 1.88 12.99 -1.30
C ARG A 100 1.81 14.49 -1.53
N ILE A 101 2.60 14.99 -2.46
CA ILE A 101 2.51 16.36 -2.97
C ILE A 101 1.50 16.42 -4.13
N PRO A 102 0.95 17.59 -4.47
CA PRO A 102 -0.06 17.72 -5.53
C PRO A 102 0.38 17.13 -6.88
N GLU A 103 1.64 17.31 -7.26
CA GLU A 103 2.20 16.80 -8.50
C GLU A 103 2.25 15.27 -8.53
N GLU A 104 2.51 14.63 -7.38
CA GLU A 104 2.43 13.17 -7.27
C GLU A 104 0.99 12.68 -7.36
N VAL A 105 0.03 13.39 -6.73
CA VAL A 105 -1.40 13.04 -6.78
C VAL A 105 -1.93 13.11 -8.20
N ASP A 106 -1.57 14.14 -8.97
CA ASP A 106 -2.00 14.26 -10.37
C ASP A 106 -1.42 13.14 -11.23
N MET A 107 -0.17 12.76 -11.01
CA MET A 107 0.45 11.63 -11.69
C MET A 107 -0.17 10.30 -11.25
N TYR A 108 -0.53 10.16 -9.98
CA TYR A 108 -1.13 8.94 -9.44
C TYR A 108 -2.45 8.57 -10.14
N LYS A 109 -3.32 9.56 -10.38
CA LYS A 109 -4.58 9.35 -11.16
C LYS A 109 -4.30 8.67 -12.50
N HIS A 110 -3.24 9.11 -13.17
CA HIS A 110 -2.84 8.54 -14.45
C HIS A 110 -2.29 7.11 -14.32
N ILE A 111 -1.47 6.86 -13.30
CA ILE A 111 -0.88 5.53 -13.06
C ILE A 111 -1.97 4.52 -12.71
N VAL A 112 -2.92 4.88 -11.84
CA VAL A 112 -4.06 4.02 -11.48
C VAL A 112 -4.94 3.74 -12.70
N ALA A 113 -5.19 4.72 -13.57
CA ALA A 113 -5.92 4.52 -14.82
C ALA A 113 -5.23 3.50 -15.74
N ILE A 114 -3.89 3.48 -15.78
CA ILE A 114 -3.13 2.47 -16.53
C ILE A 114 -3.33 1.08 -15.90
N ALA A 115 -3.23 0.94 -14.57
CA ALA A 115 -3.46 -0.33 -13.88
C ALA A 115 -4.87 -0.87 -14.14
N HIS A 116 -5.91 -0.04 -14.02
CA HIS A 116 -7.29 -0.41 -14.35
C HIS A 116 -7.46 -0.83 -15.82
N SER A 117 -6.77 -0.16 -16.75
CA SER A 117 -6.83 -0.51 -18.18
C SER A 117 -6.19 -1.88 -18.45
N ILE A 118 -5.10 -2.21 -17.75
CA ILE A 118 -4.45 -3.53 -17.86
C ILE A 118 -5.37 -4.60 -17.28
N ILE A 119 -6.01 -4.36 -16.13
CA ILE A 119 -6.98 -5.29 -15.52
C ILE A 119 -8.16 -5.52 -16.49
N ALA A 120 -8.74 -4.47 -17.06
CA ALA A 120 -9.86 -4.58 -18.00
C ALA A 120 -9.48 -5.33 -19.28
N GLU A 121 -8.24 -5.21 -19.76
CA GLU A 121 -7.73 -5.98 -20.90
C GLU A 121 -7.52 -7.45 -20.51
N GLY A 122 -6.89 -7.72 -19.34
CA GLY A 122 -6.64 -9.08 -18.83
C GLY A 122 -7.94 -9.84 -18.58
N PHE A 123 -8.94 -9.19 -18.01
CA PHE A 123 -10.27 -9.74 -17.78
C PHE A 123 -11.22 -9.57 -18.98
N SER A 124 -10.73 -9.94 -20.16
CA SER A 124 -11.53 -9.86 -21.40
C SER A 124 -11.30 -11.08 -22.30
N ASN A 125 -12.15 -11.23 -23.31
CA ASN A 125 -12.01 -12.27 -24.35
C ASN A 125 -10.82 -12.06 -25.30
N LYS A 126 -10.09 -10.95 -25.18
CA LYS A 126 -8.80 -10.79 -25.86
C LYS A 126 -7.71 -11.70 -25.27
N VAL A 127 -7.83 -12.00 -23.99
CA VAL A 127 -6.84 -12.75 -23.20
C VAL A 127 -7.37 -14.11 -22.77
N ILE A 128 -8.61 -14.17 -22.31
CA ILE A 128 -9.22 -15.38 -21.75
C ILE A 128 -9.99 -16.14 -22.81
N THR A 129 -9.58 -17.39 -23.03
CA THR A 129 -10.35 -18.41 -23.75
C THR A 129 -10.94 -19.37 -22.71
N VAL A 130 -12.25 -19.28 -22.48
CA VAL A 130 -12.96 -20.10 -21.48
C VAL A 130 -12.75 -21.61 -21.74
N GLY A 131 -12.45 -22.37 -20.70
CA GLY A 131 -12.16 -23.79 -20.79
C GLY A 131 -10.74 -24.14 -21.25
N LYS A 132 -9.87 -23.13 -21.47
CA LYS A 132 -8.46 -23.33 -21.88
C LYS A 132 -7.49 -22.52 -21.04
N THR A 133 -7.70 -21.21 -20.93
CA THR A 133 -6.83 -20.30 -20.17
C THR A 133 -6.88 -20.66 -18.70
N THR A 134 -5.72 -20.78 -18.09
CA THR A 134 -5.57 -21.02 -16.65
C THR A 134 -5.38 -19.70 -15.90
N SER A 135 -5.55 -19.72 -14.57
CA SER A 135 -5.15 -18.58 -13.72
C SER A 135 -3.66 -18.25 -13.87
N ASP A 136 -2.79 -19.27 -14.01
CA ASP A 136 -1.35 -19.07 -14.19
C ASP A 136 -1.02 -18.41 -15.53
N ASP A 137 -1.69 -18.82 -16.62
CA ASP A 137 -1.54 -18.15 -17.92
C ASP A 137 -1.87 -16.66 -17.81
N LEU A 138 -2.91 -16.31 -17.02
CA LEU A 138 -3.35 -14.94 -16.83
C LEU A 138 -2.36 -14.15 -15.95
N VAL A 139 -1.83 -14.75 -14.88
CA VAL A 139 -0.75 -14.15 -14.07
C VAL A 139 0.45 -13.79 -14.93
N TRP A 140 0.91 -14.70 -15.78
CA TRP A 140 2.04 -14.45 -16.69
C TRP A 140 1.70 -13.42 -17.76
N TRP A 141 0.44 -13.40 -18.26
CA TRP A 141 -0.01 -12.37 -19.17
C TRP A 141 0.10 -10.97 -18.54
N PHE A 142 -0.34 -10.77 -17.28
CA PHE A 142 -0.20 -9.51 -16.56
C PHE A 142 1.27 -9.08 -16.48
N ARG A 143 2.17 -10.02 -16.15
CA ARG A 143 3.62 -9.76 -16.10
C ARG A 143 4.16 -9.30 -17.44
N GLU A 144 3.82 -10.02 -18.52
CA GLU A 144 4.28 -9.68 -19.87
C GLU A 144 3.69 -8.34 -20.34
N ARG A 145 2.44 -8.06 -20.03
CA ARG A 145 1.81 -6.79 -20.39
C ARG A 145 2.49 -5.60 -19.74
N VAL A 146 2.85 -5.70 -18.46
CA VAL A 146 3.64 -4.68 -17.75
C VAL A 146 5.01 -4.49 -18.42
N ARG A 147 5.68 -5.58 -18.80
CA ARG A 147 6.98 -5.54 -19.49
C ARG A 147 6.87 -4.86 -20.87
N GLU A 148 5.85 -5.18 -21.65
CA GLU A 148 5.58 -4.56 -22.96
C GLU A 148 5.40 -3.03 -22.84
N LEU A 149 4.71 -2.58 -21.81
CA LEU A 149 4.49 -1.17 -21.51
C LEU A 149 5.71 -0.49 -20.87
N LYS A 150 6.81 -1.24 -20.65
CA LYS A 150 8.03 -0.76 -19.97
C LYS A 150 7.78 -0.25 -18.55
N LEU A 151 6.79 -0.81 -17.88
CA LEU A 151 6.48 -0.60 -16.48
C LEU A 151 7.14 -1.68 -15.61
N GLN A 152 6.98 -1.58 -14.29
CA GLN A 152 7.41 -2.58 -13.32
C GLN A 152 6.22 -3.01 -12.45
N THR A 153 6.28 -4.22 -11.91
CA THR A 153 5.43 -4.65 -10.79
C THR A 153 6.26 -4.64 -9.53
N TRP A 154 5.66 -4.34 -8.40
CA TRP A 154 6.34 -4.41 -7.11
C TRP A 154 6.04 -5.72 -6.37
N PHE A 155 5.03 -6.47 -6.82
CA PHE A 155 4.74 -7.84 -6.37
C PHE A 155 4.31 -8.71 -7.55
N HIS A 156 4.20 -10.01 -7.31
CA HIS A 156 3.73 -10.97 -8.33
C HIS A 156 2.20 -10.98 -8.33
N PRO A 157 1.52 -10.68 -9.45
CA PRO A 157 0.06 -10.67 -9.51
C PRO A 157 -0.54 -12.00 -9.07
N SER A 158 -1.70 -11.97 -8.46
CA SER A 158 -2.44 -13.19 -8.12
C SER A 158 -3.82 -13.20 -8.79
N ILE A 159 -4.25 -14.42 -9.17
CA ILE A 159 -5.57 -14.67 -9.75
C ILE A 159 -6.28 -15.74 -8.94
N ALA A 160 -7.37 -15.39 -8.30
CA ALA A 160 -8.22 -16.32 -7.57
C ALA A 160 -9.50 -16.63 -8.35
N ILE A 161 -9.96 -17.89 -8.25
CA ILE A 161 -11.18 -18.38 -8.89
C ILE A 161 -12.13 -18.87 -7.81
N GLN A 162 -13.33 -18.31 -7.77
CA GLN A 162 -14.43 -18.81 -6.95
C GLN A 162 -15.53 -19.34 -7.86
N ARG A 163 -16.02 -20.54 -7.61
CA ARG A 163 -17.04 -21.20 -8.42
C ARG A 163 -18.06 -21.96 -7.59
N ALA A 164 -19.13 -22.43 -8.24
CA ALA A 164 -20.19 -23.22 -7.64
C ALA A 164 -19.72 -24.67 -7.40
N ASP A 165 -18.74 -24.85 -6.50
CA ASP A 165 -18.20 -26.12 -6.06
C ASP A 165 -18.23 -26.27 -4.53
N SER A 166 -17.70 -27.36 -3.99
CA SER A 166 -17.64 -27.58 -2.54
C SER A 166 -16.39 -27.02 -1.86
N LYS A 167 -15.45 -26.40 -2.61
CA LYS A 167 -14.22 -25.83 -2.03
C LYS A 167 -14.54 -24.53 -1.29
N SER A 168 -14.07 -24.41 -0.05
CA SER A 168 -14.12 -23.16 0.69
C SER A 168 -13.09 -22.17 0.13
N PHE A 169 -13.34 -20.88 0.29
CA PHE A 169 -12.32 -19.89 0.02
C PHE A 169 -11.21 -20.01 1.06
N ASP A 170 -9.97 -20.06 0.58
CA ASP A 170 -8.76 -20.00 1.39
C ASP A 170 -8.03 -18.68 1.05
N HIS A 171 -7.68 -17.93 2.09
CA HIS A 171 -7.05 -16.61 1.91
C HIS A 171 -5.59 -16.76 1.48
N GLU A 172 -4.86 -17.74 2.05
CA GLU A 172 -3.47 -17.99 1.68
C GLU A 172 -3.36 -18.47 0.23
N ASP A 173 -4.25 -19.37 -0.20
CA ASP A 173 -4.33 -19.81 -1.60
C ASP A 173 -4.60 -18.66 -2.57
N SER A 174 -5.36 -17.62 -2.14
CA SER A 174 -5.67 -16.47 -3.00
C SER A 174 -4.45 -15.59 -3.31
N PHE A 175 -3.46 -15.56 -2.43
CA PHE A 175 -2.21 -14.83 -2.64
C PHE A 175 -1.12 -15.65 -3.35
N THR A 176 -1.14 -16.97 -3.17
CA THR A 176 -0.04 -17.83 -3.62
C THR A 176 -0.29 -18.48 -4.97
N ASN A 177 -1.43 -18.25 -5.60
CA ASN A 177 -1.88 -18.95 -6.81
C ASN A 177 -1.93 -20.49 -6.62
N GLY A 178 -2.19 -20.97 -5.39
CA GLY A 178 -2.09 -22.37 -4.96
C GLY A 178 -3.20 -23.32 -5.43
N TYR A 179 -4.03 -22.91 -6.40
CA TYR A 179 -5.18 -23.72 -6.84
C TYR A 179 -4.79 -24.85 -7.78
N ALA A 180 -5.14 -26.11 -7.41
CA ALA A 180 -4.85 -27.30 -8.21
C ALA A 180 -5.66 -27.40 -9.50
N ASP A 181 -6.86 -26.80 -9.57
CA ASP A 181 -7.72 -26.75 -10.76
C ASP A 181 -7.98 -25.29 -11.12
N ASN A 182 -7.11 -24.78 -11.97
CA ASN A 182 -7.00 -23.34 -12.30
C ASN A 182 -7.49 -23.00 -13.71
N VAL A 183 -8.07 -23.93 -14.48
CA VAL A 183 -8.66 -23.63 -15.77
C VAL A 183 -9.96 -22.83 -15.57
N ILE A 184 -10.01 -21.64 -16.18
CA ILE A 184 -11.15 -20.72 -16.12
C ILE A 184 -12.35 -21.30 -16.85
N GLN A 185 -13.49 -21.40 -16.18
CA GLN A 185 -14.72 -22.02 -16.66
C GLN A 185 -15.89 -21.03 -16.72
N ALA A 186 -16.88 -21.34 -17.53
CA ALA A 186 -18.12 -20.59 -17.54
C ALA A 186 -18.84 -20.65 -16.18
N GLY A 187 -19.17 -19.51 -15.62
CA GLY A 187 -19.79 -19.37 -14.31
C GLY A 187 -18.79 -19.05 -13.18
N ASP A 188 -17.50 -18.95 -13.46
CA ASP A 188 -16.49 -18.55 -12.48
C ASP A 188 -16.60 -17.06 -12.14
N LEU A 189 -16.38 -16.75 -10.86
CA LEU A 189 -16.07 -15.42 -10.37
C LEU A 189 -14.55 -15.32 -10.20
N LEU A 190 -13.92 -14.51 -11.02
CA LEU A 190 -12.49 -14.26 -10.98
C LEU A 190 -12.18 -13.07 -10.09
N HIS A 191 -11.00 -13.08 -9.52
CA HIS A 191 -10.41 -11.98 -8.78
C HIS A 191 -8.97 -11.80 -9.23
N VAL A 192 -8.51 -10.57 -9.36
CA VAL A 192 -7.12 -10.22 -9.58
C VAL A 192 -6.65 -9.32 -8.47
N ASP A 193 -5.43 -9.54 -8.02
CA ASP A 193 -4.65 -8.61 -7.22
C ASP A 193 -3.43 -8.19 -8.04
N PHE A 194 -3.32 -6.88 -8.34
CA PHE A 194 -2.39 -6.37 -9.34
C PHE A 194 -1.94 -4.94 -9.05
N GLY A 195 -0.63 -4.73 -9.07
CA GLY A 195 -0.03 -3.41 -8.91
C GLY A 195 1.12 -3.15 -9.89
N ILE A 196 1.29 -1.89 -10.26
CA ILE A 196 2.40 -1.42 -11.09
C ILE A 196 3.20 -0.34 -10.37
N THR A 197 4.46 -0.20 -10.80
CA THR A 197 5.33 0.89 -10.39
C THR A 197 5.64 1.77 -11.60
N TYR A 198 5.36 3.07 -11.47
CA TYR A 198 5.77 4.07 -12.46
C TYR A 198 6.16 5.37 -11.75
N LEU A 199 7.26 6.00 -12.19
CA LEU A 199 7.81 7.23 -11.56
C LEU A 199 8.03 7.10 -10.05
N ARG A 200 8.40 5.89 -9.58
CA ARG A 200 8.59 5.52 -8.17
C ARG A 200 7.31 5.48 -7.33
N LEU A 201 6.14 5.63 -7.93
CA LEU A 201 4.86 5.44 -7.27
C LEU A 201 4.30 4.06 -7.59
N ASN A 202 3.72 3.42 -6.60
CA ASN A 202 3.14 2.08 -6.71
C ASN A 202 1.62 2.17 -6.64
N THR A 203 0.93 1.36 -7.45
CA THR A 203 -0.52 1.11 -7.32
C THR A 203 -0.77 -0.25 -6.73
N ASP A 204 -1.95 -0.41 -6.15
CA ASP A 204 -2.46 -1.69 -5.66
C ASP A 204 -3.96 -1.76 -5.89
N THR A 205 -4.41 -2.79 -6.62
CA THR A 205 -5.80 -2.81 -7.08
C THR A 205 -6.32 -4.24 -7.18
N GLN A 206 -7.47 -4.50 -6.53
CA GLN A 206 -8.16 -5.77 -6.65
C GLN A 206 -9.54 -5.57 -7.28
N GLN A 207 -9.80 -6.32 -8.34
CA GLN A 207 -11.07 -6.28 -9.07
C GLN A 207 -11.59 -7.68 -9.42
N HIS A 208 -12.87 -7.75 -9.71
CA HIS A 208 -13.57 -8.98 -10.06
C HIS A 208 -14.04 -9.00 -11.51
N ALA A 209 -14.05 -10.21 -12.09
CA ALA A 209 -14.72 -10.51 -13.34
C ALA A 209 -15.64 -11.73 -13.19
N TYR A 210 -16.69 -11.79 -14.01
CA TYR A 210 -17.54 -12.96 -14.11
C TYR A 210 -17.49 -13.56 -15.50
N VAL A 211 -17.29 -14.87 -15.58
CA VAL A 211 -17.29 -15.62 -16.83
C VAL A 211 -18.73 -16.05 -17.15
N LEU A 212 -19.32 -15.46 -18.18
CA LEU A 212 -20.69 -15.71 -18.57
C LEU A 212 -20.91 -17.18 -18.94
N LYS A 213 -22.02 -17.77 -18.49
CA LYS A 213 -22.49 -19.07 -18.97
C LYS A 213 -23.11 -18.94 -20.34
N PRO A 214 -23.19 -20.04 -21.11
CA PRO A 214 -23.89 -20.01 -22.40
C PRO A 214 -25.31 -19.43 -22.28
N GLY A 215 -25.59 -18.40 -23.08
CA GLY A 215 -26.89 -17.72 -23.09
C GLY A 215 -27.01 -16.54 -22.08
N GLU A 216 -26.06 -16.34 -21.18
CA GLU A 216 -26.06 -15.17 -20.32
C GLU A 216 -25.49 -13.94 -21.05
N THR A 217 -26.07 -12.77 -20.75
CA THR A 217 -25.63 -11.45 -21.28
C THR A 217 -25.19 -10.51 -20.17
N LYS A 218 -25.46 -10.88 -18.91
CA LYS A 218 -25.07 -10.13 -17.70
C LYS A 218 -24.68 -11.09 -16.59
N ALA A 219 -23.96 -10.61 -15.59
CA ALA A 219 -23.70 -11.36 -14.38
C ALA A 219 -25.00 -11.65 -13.62
N PRO A 220 -25.13 -12.80 -12.93
CA PRO A 220 -26.29 -13.12 -12.11
C PRO A 220 -26.52 -12.06 -11.02
N ASP A 221 -27.78 -11.72 -10.74
CA ASP A 221 -28.13 -10.69 -9.78
C ASP A 221 -27.54 -10.96 -8.38
N TYR A 222 -27.41 -12.22 -7.97
CA TYR A 222 -26.81 -12.57 -6.68
C TYR A 222 -25.30 -12.23 -6.57
N LEU A 223 -24.54 -12.22 -7.68
CA LEU A 223 -23.15 -11.76 -7.71
C LEU A 223 -23.07 -10.23 -7.78
N VAL A 224 -23.96 -9.60 -8.54
CA VAL A 224 -24.09 -8.13 -8.57
C VAL A 224 -24.40 -7.59 -7.17
N ASP A 225 -25.32 -8.24 -6.45
CA ASP A 225 -25.67 -7.85 -5.09
C ASP A 225 -24.55 -8.14 -4.08
N ALA A 226 -23.74 -9.18 -4.32
CA ALA A 226 -22.54 -9.44 -3.52
C ALA A 226 -21.52 -8.32 -3.71
N LEU A 227 -21.24 -7.87 -4.95
CA LEU A 227 -20.34 -6.75 -5.23
C LEU A 227 -20.84 -5.45 -4.56
N LYS A 228 -22.15 -5.16 -4.64
CA LYS A 228 -22.75 -4.00 -3.95
C LYS A 228 -22.52 -4.02 -2.44
N LYS A 229 -22.50 -5.22 -1.80
CA LYS A 229 -22.16 -5.35 -0.37
C LYS A 229 -20.70 -5.03 -0.10
N GLY A 230 -19.79 -5.42 -1.01
CA GLY A 230 -18.39 -5.00 -0.96
C GLY A 230 -18.25 -3.48 -1.07
N ASN A 231 -18.90 -2.85 -2.05
CA ASN A 231 -18.90 -1.38 -2.20
C ASN A 231 -19.52 -0.68 -0.98
N LYS A 232 -20.58 -1.24 -0.39
CA LYS A 232 -21.15 -0.71 0.86
C LYS A 232 -20.15 -0.76 2.02
N LEU A 233 -19.33 -1.82 2.10
CA LEU A 233 -18.26 -1.89 3.09
C LEU A 233 -17.21 -0.81 2.85
N GLN A 234 -16.80 -0.56 1.59
CA GLN A 234 -15.90 0.54 1.25
C GLN A 234 -16.47 1.90 1.71
N ASP A 235 -17.78 2.15 1.47
CA ASP A 235 -18.43 3.40 1.89
C ASP A 235 -18.43 3.56 3.43
N ILE A 236 -18.75 2.49 4.18
CA ILE A 236 -18.72 2.51 5.64
C ILE A 236 -17.30 2.77 6.14
N PHE A 237 -16.32 2.11 5.56
CA PHE A 237 -14.94 2.18 6.00
C PHE A 237 -14.32 3.57 5.72
N THR A 238 -14.43 4.07 4.50
CA THR A 238 -13.84 5.36 4.13
C THR A 238 -14.49 6.55 4.85
N ALA A 239 -15.75 6.42 5.27
CA ALA A 239 -16.45 7.42 6.09
C ALA A 239 -15.88 7.56 7.52
N GLU A 240 -15.09 6.58 8.01
CA GLU A 240 -14.49 6.65 9.35
C GLU A 240 -13.14 7.39 9.37
N PHE A 241 -12.54 7.66 8.21
CA PHE A 241 -11.27 8.34 8.12
C PHE A 241 -11.36 9.76 8.69
N THR A 242 -10.55 10.02 9.70
CA THR A 242 -10.46 11.33 10.35
C THR A 242 -9.01 11.57 10.73
N ALA A 243 -8.44 12.70 10.34
CA ALA A 243 -7.06 13.05 10.69
C ALA A 243 -6.86 13.00 12.21
N GLY A 244 -5.78 12.38 12.64
CA GLY A 244 -5.42 12.20 14.04
C GLY A 244 -6.04 10.98 14.75
N LYS A 245 -7.06 10.31 14.17
CA LYS A 245 -7.46 8.98 14.65
C LYS A 245 -6.37 7.96 14.29
N THR A 246 -6.20 6.93 15.12
CA THR A 246 -5.31 5.81 14.80
C THR A 246 -5.99 4.83 13.83
N GLY A 247 -5.19 4.05 13.10
CA GLY A 247 -5.70 3.00 12.23
C GLY A 247 -6.60 2.01 12.98
N ASN A 248 -6.20 1.63 14.21
CA ASN A 248 -6.97 0.74 15.08
C ASN A 248 -8.33 1.34 15.48
N GLN A 249 -8.41 2.66 15.70
CA GLN A 249 -9.69 3.32 15.99
C GLN A 249 -10.63 3.33 14.78
N VAL A 250 -10.09 3.60 13.58
CA VAL A 250 -10.88 3.58 12.33
C VAL A 250 -11.32 2.16 12.00
N LEU A 251 -10.43 1.17 12.08
CA LEU A 251 -10.73 -0.25 11.87
C LEU A 251 -11.89 -0.70 12.76
N LYS A 252 -11.78 -0.45 14.07
CA LYS A 252 -12.82 -0.83 15.04
C LYS A 252 -14.17 -0.21 14.70
N ALA A 253 -14.21 1.11 14.48
CA ALA A 253 -15.44 1.82 14.20
C ALA A 253 -16.11 1.34 12.89
N ALA A 254 -15.32 1.15 11.82
CA ALA A 254 -15.82 0.66 10.56
C ALA A 254 -16.37 -0.77 10.66
N ARG A 255 -15.63 -1.67 11.33
CA ARG A 255 -16.08 -3.06 11.52
C ARG A 255 -17.35 -3.16 12.34
N GLU A 256 -17.45 -2.42 13.45
CA GLU A 256 -18.66 -2.38 14.28
C GLU A 256 -19.88 -1.92 13.47
N LYS A 257 -19.74 -0.84 12.69
CA LYS A 257 -20.82 -0.34 11.81
C LYS A 257 -21.20 -1.31 10.70
N ALA A 258 -20.20 -1.94 10.06
CA ALA A 258 -20.44 -2.91 9.01
C ALA A 258 -21.17 -4.16 9.52
N ILE A 259 -20.74 -4.70 10.66
CA ILE A 259 -21.37 -5.86 11.33
C ILE A 259 -22.80 -5.53 11.75
N ALA A 260 -23.05 -4.35 12.33
CA ALA A 260 -24.38 -3.89 12.69
C ALA A 260 -25.33 -3.77 11.48
N GLN A 261 -24.78 -3.62 10.27
CA GLN A 261 -25.54 -3.61 9.01
C GLN A 261 -25.58 -4.97 8.31
N GLY A 262 -25.18 -6.05 8.97
CA GLY A 262 -25.25 -7.42 8.48
C GLY A 262 -24.14 -7.79 7.49
N LEU A 263 -23.05 -7.02 7.41
CA LEU A 263 -21.87 -7.36 6.64
C LEU A 263 -20.91 -8.25 7.47
N LYS A 264 -20.03 -8.97 6.78
CA LYS A 264 -18.96 -9.79 7.37
C LYS A 264 -17.60 -9.27 6.90
N PRO A 265 -17.13 -8.14 7.48
CA PRO A 265 -15.95 -7.44 6.97
C PRO A 265 -14.64 -8.08 7.41
N THR A 266 -13.65 -8.08 6.52
CA THR A 266 -12.22 -8.16 6.80
C THR A 266 -11.57 -6.95 6.15
N ILE A 267 -10.87 -6.10 6.93
CA ILE A 267 -10.27 -4.83 6.47
C ILE A 267 -8.76 -4.92 6.72
N TYR A 268 -7.94 -4.63 5.71
CA TYR A 268 -6.48 -4.73 5.80
C TYR A 268 -5.78 -3.69 4.91
N THR A 269 -6.29 -2.47 4.98
CA THR A 269 -5.86 -1.28 4.23
C THR A 269 -4.51 -0.76 4.71
N HIS A 270 -3.67 -0.34 3.78
CA HIS A 270 -2.33 0.19 4.04
C HIS A 270 -2.04 1.46 3.23
N PRO A 271 -1.05 2.28 3.66
CA PRO A 271 -0.59 3.40 2.86
C PRO A 271 0.11 2.94 1.58
N LEU A 272 0.05 3.80 0.55
CA LEU A 272 0.73 3.66 -0.73
C LEU A 272 1.65 4.84 -1.03
N GLY A 273 2.67 4.61 -1.82
CA GLY A 273 3.56 5.67 -2.28
C GLY A 273 4.79 5.13 -2.97
N TYR A 274 5.96 5.51 -2.47
CA TYR A 274 7.25 5.01 -2.96
C TYR A 274 7.47 3.52 -2.67
N HIS A 275 6.66 2.95 -1.80
CA HIS A 275 6.55 1.52 -1.53
C HIS A 275 5.09 1.12 -1.67
N GLY A 276 4.81 -0.12 -2.04
CA GLY A 276 3.44 -0.64 -2.13
C GLY A 276 2.83 -0.80 -0.74
N HIS A 277 3.46 -1.55 0.15
CA HIS A 277 3.18 -1.46 1.59
C HIS A 277 4.04 -0.34 2.17
N ALA A 278 3.52 0.89 2.16
CA ALA A 278 4.26 2.07 2.54
C ALA A 278 4.25 2.31 4.05
N ALA A 279 5.22 3.13 4.52
CA ALA A 279 5.20 3.63 5.89
C ALA A 279 3.99 4.54 6.11
N GLY A 280 3.39 4.48 7.29
CA GLY A 280 2.20 5.21 7.69
C GLY A 280 1.19 4.31 8.40
N THR A 281 -0.03 4.79 8.59
CA THR A 281 -1.04 4.10 9.38
C THR A 281 -1.59 2.86 8.69
N THR A 282 -1.43 1.68 9.30
CA THR A 282 -2.07 0.44 8.88
C THR A 282 -3.46 0.32 9.51
N LEU A 283 -4.46 -0.11 8.74
CA LEU A 283 -5.85 -0.24 9.17
C LEU A 283 -6.29 -1.71 9.09
N GLY A 284 -5.82 -2.52 10.05
CA GLY A 284 -6.02 -3.97 10.09
C GLY A 284 -5.03 -4.75 9.22
N MET A 285 -4.98 -6.05 9.44
CA MET A 285 -4.35 -7.05 8.57
C MET A 285 -5.35 -8.19 8.39
N TRP A 286 -5.22 -8.97 7.33
CA TRP A 286 -6.20 -10.02 7.01
C TRP A 286 -6.44 -11.00 8.18
N ASP A 287 -5.43 -11.24 9.01
CA ASP A 287 -5.43 -12.10 10.20
C ASP A 287 -5.51 -11.31 11.53
N SER A 288 -5.37 -9.98 11.51
CA SER A 288 -5.31 -9.13 12.71
C SER A 288 -6.43 -8.08 12.73
N GLN A 289 -7.67 -8.57 12.86
CA GLN A 289 -8.89 -7.77 12.77
C GLN A 289 -9.30 -7.09 14.10
N GLN A 290 -8.55 -7.30 15.17
CA GLN A 290 -8.78 -6.64 16.47
C GLN A 290 -7.89 -5.40 16.66
N GLY A 291 -6.92 -5.21 15.77
CA GLY A 291 -5.95 -4.12 15.75
C GLY A 291 -4.55 -4.62 15.42
N VAL A 292 -3.71 -3.71 14.94
CA VAL A 292 -2.31 -3.94 14.61
C VAL A 292 -1.47 -3.12 15.58
N PRO A 293 -0.69 -3.75 16.48
CA PRO A 293 0.21 -3.02 17.37
C PRO A 293 1.28 -2.25 16.58
N GLY A 294 1.66 -1.07 17.05
CA GLY A 294 2.64 -0.20 16.38
C GLY A 294 2.03 0.55 15.21
N ASP A 295 2.08 0.00 14.02
CA ASP A 295 1.62 0.64 12.77
C ASP A 295 0.14 1.06 12.83
N GLY A 296 -0.71 0.25 13.45
CA GLY A 296 -2.13 0.58 13.61
C GLY A 296 -2.40 1.61 14.71
N ASP A 297 -1.46 1.85 15.61
CA ASP A 297 -1.55 2.86 16.67
C ASP A 297 -1.07 4.25 16.19
N TYR A 298 -0.52 4.32 14.98
CA TYR A 298 -0.07 5.57 14.37
C TYR A 298 -1.29 6.38 13.86
N PRO A 299 -1.26 7.72 13.99
CA PRO A 299 -2.39 8.56 13.57
C PRO A 299 -2.46 8.76 12.05
N LEU A 300 -3.66 8.83 11.50
CA LEU A 300 -3.89 9.19 10.10
C LEU A 300 -3.50 10.65 9.85
N HIS A 301 -2.72 10.87 8.78
CA HIS A 301 -2.36 12.20 8.29
C HIS A 301 -3.03 12.51 6.95
N LEU A 302 -3.30 13.80 6.73
CA LEU A 302 -3.83 14.27 5.44
C LEU A 302 -2.79 14.15 4.33
N ASN A 303 -3.25 14.03 3.11
CA ASN A 303 -2.46 13.86 1.88
C ASN A 303 -1.73 12.50 1.82
N THR A 304 -2.26 11.49 2.51
CA THR A 304 -1.77 10.11 2.43
C THR A 304 -2.57 9.35 1.39
N ALA A 305 -1.88 8.68 0.47
CA ALA A 305 -2.50 7.71 -0.43
C ALA A 305 -2.61 6.36 0.27
N TYR A 306 -3.76 5.71 0.11
CA TYR A 306 -4.08 4.40 0.66
C TYR A 306 -4.52 3.45 -0.44
N SER A 307 -4.14 2.20 -0.32
CA SER A 307 -4.88 1.11 -0.90
C SER A 307 -6.07 0.81 0.01
N ILE A 308 -7.30 1.08 -0.45
CA ILE A 308 -8.53 0.79 0.30
C ILE A 308 -8.86 -0.69 0.11
N GLU A 309 -8.13 -1.53 0.84
CA GLU A 309 -8.14 -2.98 0.73
C GLU A 309 -9.03 -3.62 1.81
N LEU A 310 -9.97 -4.46 1.36
CA LEU A 310 -10.92 -5.13 2.23
C LEU A 310 -11.64 -6.27 1.51
N ASN A 311 -12.24 -7.17 2.28
CA ASN A 311 -13.20 -8.11 1.71
C ASN A 311 -14.47 -8.22 2.56
N ASN A 312 -15.56 -8.63 1.92
CA ASN A 312 -16.81 -8.96 2.56
C ASN A 312 -17.23 -10.40 2.22
N ALA A 313 -17.43 -11.22 3.23
CA ALA A 313 -17.95 -12.55 3.02
C ALA A 313 -19.46 -12.52 2.72
N VAL A 314 -19.88 -13.21 1.68
CA VAL A 314 -21.28 -13.26 1.22
C VAL A 314 -21.71 -14.69 0.95
N PHE A 315 -22.79 -15.14 1.61
CA PHE A 315 -23.37 -16.45 1.29
C PHE A 315 -24.18 -16.38 -0.02
N ILE A 316 -23.78 -17.20 -1.00
CA ILE A 316 -24.42 -17.29 -2.30
C ILE A 316 -25.34 -18.52 -2.30
N LYS A 317 -26.66 -18.26 -2.15
CA LYS A 317 -27.65 -19.34 -2.06
C LYS A 317 -27.62 -20.32 -3.24
N PRO A 318 -27.53 -19.87 -4.53
CA PRO A 318 -27.40 -20.79 -5.67
C PRO A 318 -26.15 -21.67 -5.67
N TRP A 319 -25.07 -21.23 -5.01
CA TRP A 319 -23.82 -21.99 -4.87
C TRP A 319 -23.73 -22.79 -3.58
N ASN A 320 -24.69 -22.54 -2.68
CA ASN A 320 -24.71 -23.10 -1.33
C ASN A 320 -23.38 -22.94 -0.57
N LYS A 321 -22.69 -21.83 -0.76
CA LYS A 321 -21.40 -21.53 -0.12
C LYS A 321 -21.21 -20.04 0.12
N GLU A 322 -20.29 -19.72 1.03
CA GLU A 322 -19.81 -18.37 1.24
C GLU A 322 -18.67 -18.06 0.26
N ILE A 323 -18.72 -16.90 -0.35
CA ILE A 323 -17.64 -16.35 -1.20
C ILE A 323 -17.06 -15.09 -0.56
N ARG A 324 -15.91 -14.67 -1.05
CA ARG A 324 -15.28 -13.40 -0.70
C ARG A 324 -15.39 -12.41 -1.86
N ILE A 325 -15.92 -11.25 -1.59
CA ILE A 325 -15.79 -10.08 -2.48
C ILE A 325 -14.63 -9.27 -1.95
N MET A 326 -13.50 -9.39 -2.64
CA MET A 326 -12.23 -8.72 -2.34
C MET A 326 -12.11 -7.50 -3.24
N LEU A 327 -11.96 -6.34 -2.66
CA LEU A 327 -11.89 -5.08 -3.39
C LEU A 327 -10.72 -4.26 -2.86
N GLU A 328 -9.98 -3.67 -3.78
CA GLU A 328 -8.88 -2.78 -3.46
C GLU A 328 -8.78 -1.70 -4.50
N GLU A 329 -8.73 -0.46 -4.04
CA GLU A 329 -8.64 0.70 -4.94
C GLU A 329 -7.80 1.79 -4.31
N ASP A 330 -6.92 2.36 -5.11
CA ASP A 330 -6.07 3.46 -4.71
C ASP A 330 -6.87 4.73 -4.45
N ALA A 331 -6.72 5.31 -3.27
CA ALA A 331 -7.45 6.50 -2.85
C ALA A 331 -6.52 7.50 -2.15
N LEU A 332 -6.90 8.76 -2.14
CA LEU A 332 -6.24 9.79 -1.35
C LEU A 332 -7.13 10.19 -0.16
N PHE A 333 -6.53 10.29 1.01
CA PHE A 333 -7.14 10.90 2.18
C PHE A 333 -6.63 12.34 2.34
N ASP A 334 -7.50 13.30 2.10
CA ASP A 334 -7.22 14.74 2.25
C ASP A 334 -8.27 15.46 3.11
N LYS A 335 -8.24 16.78 3.14
CA LYS A 335 -9.19 17.60 3.91
C LYS A 335 -10.67 17.43 3.52
N THR A 336 -10.94 16.83 2.36
CA THR A 336 -12.31 16.57 1.86
C THR A 336 -12.79 15.17 2.23
N GLY A 337 -11.92 14.32 2.80
CA GLY A 337 -12.17 12.92 3.11
C GLY A 337 -11.37 12.00 2.20
N VAL A 338 -11.83 10.75 2.07
CA VAL A 338 -11.24 9.75 1.16
C VAL A 338 -11.90 9.83 -0.20
N TRP A 339 -11.12 9.88 -1.26
CA TRP A 339 -11.62 9.81 -2.64
C TRP A 339 -10.70 8.94 -3.51
N TYR A 340 -11.30 8.12 -4.36
CA TYR A 340 -10.60 7.18 -5.23
C TYR A 340 -9.91 7.91 -6.39
N LEU A 341 -8.62 7.60 -6.63
CA LEU A 341 -7.78 8.29 -7.63
C LEU A 341 -8.26 8.11 -9.06
N ASN A 342 -8.86 6.96 -9.38
CA ASN A 342 -9.46 6.68 -10.69
C ASN A 342 -10.81 5.95 -10.56
N GLY A 343 -11.60 6.30 -9.54
CA GLY A 343 -12.83 5.59 -9.24
C GLY A 343 -12.62 4.24 -8.58
N ARG A 344 -13.67 3.46 -8.46
CA ARG A 344 -13.66 2.09 -7.93
C ARG A 344 -14.52 1.17 -8.77
N GLN A 345 -14.32 -0.13 -8.63
CA GLN A 345 -15.14 -1.11 -9.31
C GLN A 345 -16.57 -1.13 -8.74
N THR A 346 -17.59 -0.83 -9.56
CA THR A 346 -19.02 -0.90 -9.22
C THR A 346 -19.78 -1.94 -10.02
N GLU A 347 -19.16 -2.48 -11.06
CA GLU A 347 -19.73 -3.51 -11.93
C GLU A 347 -18.68 -4.62 -12.16
N LEU A 348 -19.14 -5.87 -12.28
CA LEU A 348 -18.27 -6.98 -12.64
C LEU A 348 -17.83 -6.85 -14.11
N LEU A 349 -16.55 -7.04 -14.38
CA LEU A 349 -16.07 -7.23 -15.74
C LEU A 349 -16.66 -8.54 -16.29
N LEU A 350 -17.04 -8.57 -17.58
CA LEU A 350 -17.71 -9.73 -18.17
C LEU A 350 -16.86 -10.39 -19.24
N ILE A 351 -16.70 -11.72 -19.13
CA ILE A 351 -15.98 -12.56 -20.06
C ILE A 351 -16.99 -13.51 -20.71
N LYS A 352 -17.01 -13.59 -22.06
CA LYS A 352 -17.95 -14.39 -22.85
C LYS A 352 -17.37 -15.73 -23.27
#